data_7d851bf97f6089e8f4e3f544a7436166
#
_entry.id   7d851bf97f6089e8f4e3f544a7436166
#
_cell.length_a   1.000
_cell.length_b   1.000
_cell.length_c   1.000
_cell.angle_alpha   90.00
_cell.angle_beta   90.00
_cell.angle_gamma   90.00
#
_symmetry.space_group_name_H-M   'P 1'
#
loop_
_entity.id
_entity.type
_entity.pdbx_description
1 polymer ?
#
loop_
_entity_poly.entity_id
_entity_poly.type
_entity_poly.pdbx_seq_one_letter_code
_entity_poly.pdbx_strand_id
1 'polypeptide(L)'
;MADMTDTSTIRESVRERYAAAAKAAAENTGTGCCGQGSGCGSAVALMDERGQQVFGGSLYDSIEAGEVPEAAVAASLGCGVPTAVADLHEGETVLDLGSGAGADVLISAQRIGPTGRAIGLDMTDEMLELARRNAAEAGAHNVEFLKGHIEDIPLPGASVDVVISNCVLNLSGDKPKALTEAARVLRPGGRFAISDVIADEDMDEETRADMRQWTGCIAGALTRREFEEALTGAGLADVEIRETHRVHEHAGAAIIRARKPGLRTPS
;
A
#
# COMPACT_ATOMS: atom_id res chain seq x y z
N MET A 1 22.20 13.11 -14.94
CA MET A 1 21.81 11.94 -14.12
C MET A 1 21.41 12.50 -12.78
N ALA A 2 20.12 12.48 -12.44
CA ALA A 2 19.67 12.88 -11.10
C ALA A 2 20.22 11.86 -10.09
N ASP A 3 20.75 12.36 -8.99
CA ASP A 3 21.26 11.50 -7.91
C ASP A 3 20.07 10.79 -7.25
N MET A 4 19.89 9.51 -7.55
CA MET A 4 18.80 8.64 -7.06
C MET A 4 18.96 8.31 -5.55
N THR A 5 19.93 8.92 -4.86
CA THR A 5 20.14 8.76 -3.41
C THR A 5 19.41 9.83 -2.59
N ASP A 6 18.88 10.86 -3.24
CA ASP A 6 18.13 11.92 -2.55
C ASP A 6 16.65 11.51 -2.36
N THR A 7 16.25 11.36 -1.11
CA THR A 7 14.88 11.02 -0.68
C THR A 7 13.83 11.96 -1.29
N SER A 8 14.17 13.23 -1.53
CA SER A 8 13.25 14.20 -2.13
C SER A 8 12.98 13.92 -3.60
N THR A 9 13.98 13.49 -4.34
CA THR A 9 13.87 13.14 -5.77
C THR A 9 13.07 11.87 -5.98
N ILE A 10 13.28 10.85 -5.14
CA ILE A 10 12.50 9.61 -5.16
C ILE A 10 11.03 9.92 -4.90
N ARG A 11 10.74 10.69 -3.85
CA ARG A 11 9.38 11.08 -3.45
C ARG A 11 8.64 11.81 -4.57
N GLU A 12 9.30 12.78 -5.22
CA GLU A 12 8.67 13.54 -6.29
C GLU A 12 8.38 12.66 -7.51
N SER A 13 9.28 11.79 -7.93
CA SER A 13 9.08 10.84 -9.02
C SER A 13 7.89 9.89 -8.74
N VAL A 14 7.78 9.41 -7.52
CA VAL A 14 6.64 8.59 -7.08
C VAL A 14 5.35 9.39 -7.14
N ARG A 15 5.33 10.62 -6.60
CA ARG A 15 4.16 11.50 -6.61
C ARG A 15 3.66 11.78 -8.02
N GLU A 16 4.55 12.13 -8.95
CA GLU A 16 4.19 12.42 -10.35
C GLU A 16 3.57 11.19 -11.04
N ARG A 17 4.14 10.00 -10.83
CA ARG A 17 3.63 8.76 -11.41
C ARG A 17 2.22 8.44 -10.90
N TYR A 18 1.99 8.56 -9.58
CA TYR A 18 0.69 8.28 -9.00
C TYR A 18 -0.35 9.34 -9.35
N ALA A 19 0.02 10.62 -9.45
CA ALA A 19 -0.85 11.67 -9.94
C ALA A 19 -1.31 11.42 -11.40
N ALA A 20 -0.41 10.95 -12.25
CA ALA A 20 -0.75 10.57 -13.62
C ALA A 20 -1.72 9.37 -13.66
N ALA A 21 -1.50 8.35 -12.83
CA ALA A 21 -2.38 7.19 -12.73
C ALA A 21 -3.79 7.58 -12.25
N ALA A 22 -3.90 8.48 -11.26
CA ALA A 22 -5.19 8.97 -10.76
C ALA A 22 -5.98 9.72 -11.85
N LYS A 23 -5.31 10.56 -12.64
CA LYS A 23 -5.93 11.28 -13.76
C LYS A 23 -6.45 10.32 -14.82
N ALA A 24 -5.65 9.34 -15.22
CA ALA A 24 -6.03 8.32 -16.20
C ALA A 24 -7.25 7.49 -15.72
N ALA A 25 -7.29 7.10 -14.46
CA ALA A 25 -8.42 6.39 -13.89
C ALA A 25 -9.71 7.25 -13.85
N ALA A 26 -9.58 8.55 -13.54
CA ALA A 26 -10.71 9.48 -13.53
C ALA A 26 -11.30 9.75 -14.91
N GLU A 27 -10.49 9.73 -15.96
CA GLU A 27 -10.92 9.95 -17.35
C GLU A 27 -11.65 8.73 -17.93
N ASN A 28 -11.26 7.49 -17.54
CA ASN A 28 -11.89 6.26 -18.01
C ASN A 28 -13.30 6.00 -17.46
N THR A 29 -13.69 6.65 -16.38
CA THR A 29 -15.05 6.53 -15.80
C THR A 29 -16.09 7.38 -16.53
N GLY A 30 -15.70 8.18 -17.52
CA GLY A 30 -16.53 9.22 -18.15
C GLY A 30 -17.19 8.87 -19.49
N THR A 31 -16.88 7.76 -20.19
CA THR A 31 -17.50 7.48 -21.48
C THR A 31 -17.50 5.99 -21.83
N GLY A 32 -18.66 5.37 -21.71
CA GLY A 32 -18.97 4.18 -22.49
C GLY A 32 -19.06 4.55 -23.97
N CYS A 33 -18.02 4.25 -24.75
CA CYS A 33 -18.07 4.22 -26.19
C CYS A 33 -17.21 3.08 -26.73
N CYS A 34 -17.88 2.09 -27.30
CA CYS A 34 -17.30 1.09 -28.18
C CYS A 34 -16.52 1.80 -29.32
N GLY A 35 -15.20 1.62 -29.37
CA GLY A 35 -14.37 2.11 -30.45
C GLY A 35 -13.02 1.40 -30.42
N GLN A 36 -12.83 0.41 -31.32
CA GLN A 36 -11.54 -0.18 -31.61
C GLN A 36 -10.59 0.91 -32.12
N GLY A 37 -9.49 1.16 -31.39
CA GLY A 37 -8.46 2.11 -31.81
C GLY A 37 -7.31 2.16 -30.84
N SER A 38 -6.18 1.65 -31.26
CA SER A 38 -4.87 1.58 -30.61
C SER A 38 -4.48 2.88 -29.89
N GLY A 39 -4.01 2.79 -28.64
CA GLY A 39 -3.09 3.76 -28.06
C GLY A 39 -3.59 4.54 -26.85
N CYS A 40 -4.07 3.90 -25.80
CA CYS A 40 -4.09 4.48 -24.46
C CYS A 40 -2.86 4.00 -23.70
N GLY A 41 -2.12 4.95 -23.10
CA GLY A 41 -0.91 4.67 -22.35
C GLY A 41 -1.18 3.68 -21.24
N SER A 42 -0.85 2.43 -21.49
CA SER A 42 -0.99 1.32 -20.56
C SER A 42 -0.10 1.60 -19.36
N ALA A 43 -0.69 1.69 -18.16
CA ALA A 43 0.02 1.23 -16.98
C ALA A 43 0.54 -0.17 -17.36
N VAL A 44 1.86 -0.33 -17.42
CA VAL A 44 2.48 -1.59 -17.82
C VAL A 44 2.04 -2.63 -16.80
N ALA A 45 1.05 -3.44 -17.16
CA ALA A 45 0.66 -4.59 -16.38
C ALA A 45 1.88 -5.51 -16.35
N LEU A 46 2.55 -5.56 -15.20
CA LEU A 46 3.64 -6.50 -15.02
C LEU A 46 3.03 -7.89 -14.98
N MET A 47 3.37 -8.68 -15.98
CA MET A 47 2.95 -10.07 -16.13
C MET A 47 4.10 -10.96 -15.66
N ASP A 48 3.78 -12.04 -14.98
CA ASP A 48 4.74 -13.11 -14.73
C ASP A 48 5.09 -13.87 -16.02
N GLU A 49 5.99 -14.83 -15.94
CA GLU A 49 6.41 -15.68 -17.07
C GLU A 49 5.23 -16.50 -17.66
N ARG A 50 4.12 -16.62 -16.93
CA ARG A 50 2.89 -17.32 -17.34
C ARG A 50 1.83 -16.39 -17.90
N GLY A 51 2.13 -15.08 -18.00
CA GLY A 51 1.21 -14.06 -18.47
C GLY A 51 0.10 -13.70 -17.46
N GLN A 52 0.32 -13.97 -16.16
CA GLN A 52 -0.59 -13.54 -15.10
C GLN A 52 -0.16 -12.17 -14.58
N GLN A 53 -1.13 -11.31 -14.32
CA GLN A 53 -0.88 -9.99 -13.75
C GLN A 53 -0.47 -10.14 -12.28
N VAL A 54 0.69 -9.59 -11.92
CA VAL A 54 1.28 -9.72 -10.57
C VAL A 54 1.11 -8.47 -9.71
N PHE A 55 0.55 -7.39 -10.28
CA PHE A 55 0.22 -6.14 -9.60
C PHE A 55 -1.14 -5.60 -10.03
N GLY A 56 -1.78 -4.84 -9.15
CA GLY A 56 -2.96 -4.05 -9.45
C GLY A 56 -4.29 -4.70 -9.12
N GLY A 57 -5.36 -4.13 -9.65
CA GLY A 57 -6.75 -4.46 -9.29
C GLY A 57 -7.18 -5.91 -9.52
N SER A 58 -6.51 -6.65 -10.40
CA SER A 58 -6.81 -8.07 -10.65
C SER A 58 -6.50 -9.02 -9.48
N LEU A 59 -5.77 -8.52 -8.46
CA LEU A 59 -5.44 -9.30 -7.26
C LEU A 59 -6.59 -9.31 -6.23
N TYR A 60 -7.56 -8.38 -6.36
CA TYR A 60 -8.78 -8.43 -5.54
C TYR A 60 -9.71 -9.50 -6.08
N ASP A 61 -10.24 -10.35 -5.21
CA ASP A 61 -11.22 -11.34 -5.63
C ASP A 61 -12.56 -10.67 -6.02
N SER A 62 -13.44 -11.44 -6.68
CA SER A 62 -14.73 -10.92 -7.18
C SER A 62 -15.68 -10.47 -6.06
N ILE A 63 -15.49 -10.95 -4.84
CA ILE A 63 -16.29 -10.57 -3.67
C ILE A 63 -15.79 -9.23 -3.15
N GLU A 64 -14.49 -9.09 -2.95
CA GLU A 64 -13.87 -7.84 -2.48
C GLU A 64 -14.02 -6.71 -3.50
N ALA A 65 -13.83 -7.00 -4.80
CA ALA A 65 -14.00 -6.03 -5.87
C ALA A 65 -15.48 -5.64 -6.12
N GLY A 66 -16.44 -6.52 -5.85
CA GLY A 66 -17.87 -6.26 -6.07
C GLY A 66 -18.49 -5.29 -5.07
N GLU A 67 -17.84 -5.05 -3.95
CA GLU A 67 -18.29 -4.16 -2.86
C GLU A 67 -17.66 -2.76 -2.91
N VAL A 68 -16.75 -2.53 -3.86
CA VAL A 68 -15.98 -1.28 -3.97
C VAL A 68 -16.11 -0.72 -5.40
N PRO A 69 -16.19 0.61 -5.59
CA PRO A 69 -16.25 1.21 -6.93
C PRO A 69 -15.12 0.73 -7.84
N GLU A 70 -15.45 0.37 -9.07
CA GLU A 70 -14.50 -0.15 -10.06
C GLU A 70 -13.30 0.78 -10.24
N ALA A 71 -13.50 2.10 -10.17
CA ALA A 71 -12.44 3.11 -10.27
C ALA A 71 -11.41 2.99 -9.13
N ALA A 72 -11.82 2.60 -7.92
CA ALA A 72 -10.91 2.40 -6.80
C ALA A 72 -10.00 1.18 -7.03
N VAL A 73 -10.59 0.07 -7.49
CA VAL A 73 -9.87 -1.17 -7.80
C VAL A 73 -8.95 -0.96 -9.02
N ALA A 74 -9.44 -0.31 -10.08
CA ALA A 74 -8.67 -0.06 -11.30
C ALA A 74 -7.46 0.85 -11.09
N ALA A 75 -7.52 1.77 -10.11
CA ALA A 75 -6.41 2.63 -9.74
C ALA A 75 -5.43 1.98 -8.74
N SER A 76 -5.71 0.76 -8.25
CA SER A 76 -4.79 0.03 -7.37
C SER A 76 -3.56 -0.44 -8.15
N LEU A 77 -2.39 -0.19 -7.57
CA LEU A 77 -1.08 -0.62 -8.08
C LEU A 77 -0.38 -1.57 -7.10
N GLY A 78 -1.13 -2.09 -6.12
CA GLY A 78 -0.60 -2.96 -5.09
C GLY A 78 -0.24 -4.37 -5.56
N CYS A 79 0.54 -5.08 -4.78
CA CYS A 79 0.99 -6.46 -5.03
C CYS A 79 0.24 -7.52 -4.21
N GLY A 80 -0.85 -7.14 -3.53
CA GLY A 80 -1.64 -8.06 -2.72
C GLY A 80 -2.87 -7.41 -2.13
N VAL A 81 -3.48 -8.08 -1.16
CA VAL A 81 -4.69 -7.64 -0.46
C VAL A 81 -4.41 -7.64 1.06
N PRO A 82 -3.85 -6.54 1.61
CA PRO A 82 -3.50 -6.47 3.03
C PRO A 82 -4.72 -6.61 3.95
N THR A 83 -5.90 -6.17 3.50
CA THR A 83 -7.15 -6.30 4.25
C THR A 83 -7.56 -7.75 4.49
N ALA A 84 -7.23 -8.68 3.57
CA ALA A 84 -7.52 -10.11 3.73
C ALA A 84 -6.74 -10.75 4.88
N VAL A 85 -5.62 -10.13 5.30
CA VAL A 85 -4.68 -10.72 6.26
C VAL A 85 -4.51 -9.89 7.54
N ALA A 86 -5.14 -8.72 7.61
CA ALA A 86 -5.04 -7.81 8.75
C ALA A 86 -5.92 -8.24 9.95
N ASP A 87 -6.80 -9.24 9.77
CA ASP A 87 -7.71 -9.74 10.81
C ASP A 87 -8.51 -8.60 11.46
N LEU A 88 -9.26 -7.86 10.62
CA LEU A 88 -10.01 -6.67 11.02
C LEU A 88 -11.25 -7.05 11.84
N HIS A 89 -11.52 -6.31 12.91
CA HIS A 89 -12.65 -6.52 13.81
C HIS A 89 -13.58 -5.30 13.85
N GLU A 90 -14.84 -5.56 14.16
CA GLU A 90 -15.86 -4.50 14.28
C GLU A 90 -15.46 -3.44 15.31
N GLY A 91 -15.62 -2.18 14.96
CA GLY A 91 -15.34 -1.03 15.83
C GLY A 91 -13.88 -0.56 15.85
N GLU A 92 -12.97 -1.21 15.12
CA GLU A 92 -11.57 -0.82 15.07
C GLU A 92 -11.30 0.45 14.28
N THR A 93 -10.17 1.08 14.56
CA THR A 93 -9.60 2.16 13.75
C THR A 93 -8.46 1.59 12.92
N VAL A 94 -8.60 1.64 11.59
CA VAL A 94 -7.63 1.16 10.61
C VAL A 94 -6.99 2.34 9.91
N LEU A 95 -5.67 2.32 9.74
CA LEU A 95 -4.91 3.27 8.93
C LEU A 95 -4.28 2.53 7.74
N ASP A 96 -4.56 3.03 6.53
CA ASP A 96 -3.95 2.58 5.29
C ASP A 96 -2.88 3.59 4.85
N LEU A 97 -1.62 3.14 4.76
CA LEU A 97 -0.47 3.95 4.37
C LEU A 97 -0.31 3.91 2.84
N GLY A 98 -0.41 5.07 2.20
CA GLY A 98 -0.42 5.21 0.76
C GLY A 98 -1.70 4.66 0.14
N SER A 99 -2.84 5.13 0.65
CA SER A 99 -4.17 4.60 0.33
C SER A 99 -4.61 4.77 -1.13
N GLY A 100 -3.90 5.57 -1.92
CA GLY A 100 -4.22 5.82 -3.31
C GLY A 100 -5.68 6.23 -3.50
N ALA A 101 -6.39 5.56 -4.42
CA ALA A 101 -7.81 5.78 -4.70
C ALA A 101 -8.78 5.21 -3.65
N GLY A 102 -8.28 4.65 -2.55
CA GLY A 102 -9.04 4.27 -1.37
C GLY A 102 -9.64 2.85 -1.40
N ALA A 103 -9.20 1.95 -2.26
CA ALA A 103 -9.75 0.59 -2.35
C ALA A 103 -9.66 -0.16 -1.01
N ASP A 104 -8.45 -0.27 -0.44
CA ASP A 104 -8.23 -0.96 0.84
C ASP A 104 -8.89 -0.24 2.03
N VAL A 105 -9.05 1.10 1.95
CA VAL A 105 -9.80 1.88 2.95
C VAL A 105 -11.29 1.52 2.92
N LEU A 106 -11.89 1.42 1.73
CA LEU A 106 -13.30 1.08 1.57
C LEU A 106 -13.59 -0.36 2.02
N ILE A 107 -12.74 -1.31 1.64
CA ILE A 107 -12.82 -2.70 2.11
C ILE A 107 -12.70 -2.76 3.64
N SER A 108 -11.74 -2.02 4.21
CA SER A 108 -11.57 -1.93 5.67
C SER A 108 -12.81 -1.35 6.34
N ALA A 109 -13.38 -0.28 5.80
CA ALA A 109 -14.57 0.38 6.34
C ALA A 109 -15.77 -0.55 6.44
N GLN A 110 -15.96 -1.42 5.46
CA GLN A 110 -17.01 -2.44 5.48
C GLN A 110 -16.76 -3.49 6.56
N ARG A 111 -15.53 -4.01 6.64
CA ARG A 111 -15.16 -5.08 7.60
C ARG A 111 -15.23 -4.63 9.05
N ILE A 112 -14.84 -3.38 9.35
CA ILE A 112 -14.89 -2.84 10.71
C ILE A 112 -16.28 -2.33 11.11
N GLY A 113 -17.22 -2.28 10.17
CA GLY A 113 -18.60 -1.87 10.42
C GLY A 113 -18.76 -0.38 10.77
N PRO A 114 -19.99 0.08 10.99
CA PRO A 114 -20.31 1.51 11.11
C PRO A 114 -19.77 2.16 12.38
N THR A 115 -19.34 1.39 13.38
CA THR A 115 -18.76 1.89 14.64
C THR A 115 -17.23 2.02 14.56
N GLY A 116 -16.60 1.42 13.55
CA GLY A 116 -15.18 1.56 13.26
C GLY A 116 -14.87 2.79 12.42
N ARG A 117 -13.57 3.04 12.19
CA ARG A 117 -13.08 4.15 11.37
C ARG A 117 -11.93 3.69 10.48
N ALA A 118 -12.06 3.85 9.16
CA ALA A 118 -10.99 3.60 8.20
C ALA A 118 -10.37 4.93 7.74
N ILE A 119 -9.05 5.04 7.86
CA ILE A 119 -8.30 6.25 7.54
C ILE A 119 -7.34 5.93 6.41
N GLY A 120 -7.41 6.68 5.30
CA GLY A 120 -6.44 6.63 4.22
C GLY A 120 -5.44 7.78 4.32
N LEU A 121 -4.16 7.50 4.24
CA LEU A 121 -3.09 8.47 4.16
C LEU A 121 -2.45 8.42 2.77
N ASP A 122 -2.41 9.53 2.06
CA ASP A 122 -1.69 9.64 0.79
C ASP A 122 -1.05 11.02 0.65
N MET A 123 0.05 11.10 -0.10
CA MET A 123 0.75 12.37 -0.36
C MET A 123 0.22 13.11 -1.60
N THR A 124 -0.58 12.43 -2.43
CA THR A 124 -1.00 12.88 -3.75
C THR A 124 -2.41 13.45 -3.71
N ASP A 125 -2.58 14.72 -4.05
CA ASP A 125 -3.90 15.38 -4.03
C ASP A 125 -4.90 14.71 -4.98
N GLU A 126 -4.46 14.34 -6.18
CA GLU A 126 -5.26 13.68 -7.20
C GLU A 126 -5.79 12.32 -6.72
N MET A 127 -4.96 11.54 -6.00
CA MET A 127 -5.39 10.27 -5.41
C MET A 127 -6.43 10.51 -4.31
N LEU A 128 -6.21 11.47 -3.42
CA LEU A 128 -7.14 11.80 -2.35
C LEU A 128 -8.49 12.32 -2.87
N GLU A 129 -8.49 13.09 -3.97
CA GLU A 129 -9.73 13.52 -4.62
C GLU A 129 -10.49 12.34 -5.22
N LEU A 130 -9.80 11.42 -5.85
CA LEU A 130 -10.38 10.18 -6.39
C LEU A 130 -10.93 9.31 -5.25
N ALA A 131 -10.17 9.12 -4.17
CA ALA A 131 -10.59 8.36 -3.00
C ALA A 131 -11.87 8.91 -2.35
N ARG A 132 -11.98 10.24 -2.22
CA ARG A 132 -13.19 10.87 -1.69
C ARG A 132 -14.40 10.68 -2.60
N ARG A 133 -14.21 10.72 -3.92
CA ARG A 133 -15.29 10.43 -4.88
C ARG A 133 -15.74 8.97 -4.77
N ASN A 134 -14.80 8.04 -4.73
CA ASN A 134 -15.09 6.61 -4.57
C ASN A 134 -15.82 6.32 -3.26
N ALA A 135 -15.43 6.98 -2.16
CA ALA A 135 -16.12 6.85 -0.87
C ALA A 135 -17.56 7.37 -0.91
N ALA A 136 -17.79 8.49 -1.57
CA ALA A 136 -19.13 9.04 -1.76
C ALA A 136 -20.00 8.12 -2.63
N GLU A 137 -19.46 7.57 -3.71
CA GLU A 137 -20.14 6.60 -4.57
C GLU A 137 -20.50 5.31 -3.83
N ALA A 138 -19.58 4.80 -3.00
CA ALA A 138 -19.81 3.63 -2.16
C ALA A 138 -20.74 3.90 -0.96
N GLY A 139 -21.11 5.16 -0.70
CA GLY A 139 -21.89 5.53 0.48
C GLY A 139 -21.16 5.27 1.81
N ALA A 140 -19.83 5.25 1.81
CA ALA A 140 -19.02 4.99 2.99
C ALA A 140 -18.95 6.23 3.88
N HIS A 141 -19.47 6.14 5.12
CA HIS A 141 -19.55 7.26 6.06
C HIS A 141 -18.52 7.19 7.19
N ASN A 142 -17.86 6.05 7.35
CA ASN A 142 -16.86 5.77 8.39
C ASN A 142 -15.43 5.82 7.85
N VAL A 143 -15.20 6.59 6.79
CA VAL A 143 -13.90 6.78 6.16
C VAL A 143 -13.39 8.22 6.29
N GLU A 144 -12.08 8.39 6.34
CA GLU A 144 -11.40 9.69 6.33
C GLU A 144 -10.14 9.61 5.48
N PHE A 145 -9.85 10.67 4.73
CA PHE A 145 -8.65 10.75 3.90
C PHE A 145 -7.79 11.94 4.30
N LEU A 146 -6.54 11.65 4.70
CA LEU A 146 -5.55 12.60 5.17
C LEU A 146 -4.44 12.77 4.12
N LYS A 147 -4.02 14.01 3.92
CA LYS A 147 -2.81 14.31 3.15
C LYS A 147 -1.61 14.26 4.08
N GLY A 148 -0.59 13.48 3.71
CA GLY A 148 0.64 13.39 4.47
C GLY A 148 1.61 12.39 3.89
N HIS A 149 2.74 12.25 4.57
CA HIS A 149 3.80 11.31 4.22
C HIS A 149 3.85 10.19 5.25
N ILE A 150 4.20 8.97 4.81
CA ILE A 150 4.29 7.81 5.71
C ILE A 150 5.44 7.95 6.73
N GLU A 151 6.42 8.81 6.44
CA GLU A 151 7.52 9.16 7.35
C GLU A 151 7.16 10.25 8.38
N ASP A 152 5.94 10.85 8.26
CA ASP A 152 5.44 11.90 9.19
C ASP A 152 3.90 11.84 9.21
N ILE A 153 3.37 10.84 9.91
CA ILE A 153 1.93 10.53 9.92
C ILE A 153 1.19 11.57 10.78
N PRO A 154 0.22 12.33 10.21
CA PRO A 154 -0.49 13.40 10.90
C PRO A 154 -1.56 12.87 11.87
N LEU A 155 -1.22 11.88 12.66
CA LEU A 155 -2.06 11.27 13.69
C LEU A 155 -1.34 11.22 15.04
N PRO A 156 -2.08 11.31 16.15
CA PRO A 156 -1.50 11.11 17.47
C PRO A 156 -0.89 9.71 17.65
N GLY A 157 0.08 9.58 18.55
CA GLY A 157 0.56 8.27 18.96
C GLY A 157 -0.54 7.44 19.61
N ALA A 158 -0.51 6.13 19.43
CA ALA A 158 -1.48 5.17 19.97
C ALA A 158 -2.95 5.51 19.64
N SER A 159 -3.22 5.89 18.39
CA SER A 159 -4.55 6.32 17.91
C SER A 159 -5.25 5.28 17.03
N VAL A 160 -4.53 4.30 16.47
CA VAL A 160 -5.09 3.29 15.58
C VAL A 160 -4.86 1.86 16.10
N ASP A 161 -5.77 0.96 15.76
CA ASP A 161 -5.72 -0.45 16.16
C ASP A 161 -4.96 -1.28 15.15
N VAL A 162 -5.07 -0.92 13.86
CA VAL A 162 -4.45 -1.63 12.76
C VAL A 162 -3.81 -0.63 11.78
N VAL A 163 -2.61 -0.96 11.32
CA VAL A 163 -1.96 -0.30 10.17
C VAL A 163 -1.88 -1.32 9.03
N ILE A 164 -2.37 -0.92 7.86
CA ILE A 164 -2.23 -1.68 6.61
C ILE A 164 -1.45 -0.85 5.58
N SER A 165 -0.92 -1.50 4.56
CA SER A 165 -0.32 -0.86 3.38
C SER A 165 -0.21 -1.85 2.23
N ASN A 166 -0.22 -1.37 0.99
CA ASN A 166 -0.13 -2.19 -0.20
C ASN A 166 0.93 -1.64 -1.17
N CYS A 167 2.13 -2.22 -1.19
CA CYS A 167 3.26 -1.84 -2.06
C CYS A 167 3.70 -0.37 -1.94
N VAL A 168 3.73 0.19 -0.75
CA VAL A 168 4.09 1.60 -0.53
C VAL A 168 5.38 1.76 0.26
N LEU A 169 5.66 0.87 1.21
CA LEU A 169 6.82 1.01 2.08
C LEU A 169 8.13 1.02 1.29
N ASN A 170 8.24 0.18 0.26
CA ASN A 170 9.42 0.12 -0.60
C ASN A 170 9.65 1.40 -1.42
N LEU A 171 8.64 2.23 -1.62
CA LEU A 171 8.74 3.54 -2.29
C LEU A 171 9.27 4.64 -1.36
N SER A 172 9.30 4.40 -0.05
CA SER A 172 9.87 5.35 0.91
C SER A 172 11.39 5.48 0.77
N GLY A 173 11.87 6.71 0.79
CA GLY A 173 13.29 7.01 0.88
C GLY A 173 13.86 6.83 2.29
N ASP A 174 13.00 6.72 3.32
CA ASP A 174 13.38 6.51 4.73
C ASP A 174 12.44 5.49 5.38
N LYS A 175 12.64 4.22 5.02
CA LYS A 175 11.82 3.10 5.51
C LYS A 175 11.86 2.92 7.03
N PRO A 176 13.03 3.06 7.71
CA PRO A 176 13.08 2.99 9.16
C PRO A 176 12.19 4.04 9.84
N LYS A 177 12.17 5.26 9.29
CA LYS A 177 11.32 6.33 9.81
C LYS A 177 9.84 6.05 9.56
N ALA A 178 9.47 5.57 8.37
CA ALA A 178 8.09 5.18 8.06
C ALA A 178 7.58 4.08 9.00
N LEU A 179 8.39 3.05 9.27
CA LEU A 179 8.05 1.99 10.21
C LEU A 179 7.97 2.49 11.65
N THR A 180 8.85 3.41 12.05
CA THR A 180 8.79 4.06 13.38
C THR A 180 7.49 4.85 13.56
N GLU A 181 7.06 5.59 12.53
CA GLU A 181 5.80 6.32 12.54
C GLU A 181 4.59 5.38 12.57
N ALA A 182 4.60 4.31 11.77
CA ALA A 182 3.57 3.27 11.83
C ALA A 182 3.45 2.65 13.23
N ALA A 183 4.59 2.31 13.86
CA ALA A 183 4.63 1.81 15.22
C ALA A 183 4.18 2.87 16.25
N ARG A 184 4.50 4.15 16.04
CA ARG A 184 4.08 5.25 16.92
C ARG A 184 2.56 5.39 16.98
N VAL A 185 1.89 5.37 15.83
CA VAL A 185 0.44 5.57 15.76
C VAL A 185 -0.36 4.35 16.20
N LEU A 186 0.21 3.14 16.13
CA LEU A 186 -0.41 1.94 16.67
C LEU A 186 -0.60 2.02 18.19
N ARG A 187 -1.75 1.56 18.67
CA ARG A 187 -2.00 1.31 20.09
C ARG A 187 -1.15 0.14 20.59
N PRO A 188 -0.83 0.07 21.88
CA PRO A 188 -0.28 -1.14 22.47
C PRO A 188 -1.18 -2.35 22.18
N GLY A 189 -0.60 -3.44 21.67
CA GLY A 189 -1.33 -4.61 21.18
C GLY A 189 -1.86 -4.50 19.76
N GLY A 190 -1.72 -3.33 19.11
CA GLY A 190 -2.16 -3.08 17.73
C GLY A 190 -1.39 -3.92 16.71
N ARG A 191 -1.97 -4.07 15.53
CA ARG A 191 -1.49 -4.94 14.45
C ARG A 191 -0.95 -4.13 13.27
N PHE A 192 0.15 -4.61 12.71
CA PHE A 192 0.73 -4.14 11.45
C PHE A 192 0.59 -5.29 10.43
N ALA A 193 -0.03 -5.04 9.29
CA ALA A 193 -0.24 -6.05 8.25
C ALA A 193 -0.16 -5.39 6.87
N ILE A 194 0.90 -5.67 6.13
CA ILE A 194 1.11 -5.09 4.80
C ILE A 194 1.33 -6.18 3.76
N SER A 195 1.05 -5.84 2.50
CA SER A 195 1.53 -6.55 1.34
C SER A 195 2.59 -5.71 0.66
N ASP A 196 3.80 -6.25 0.48
CA ASP A 196 4.90 -5.54 -0.18
C ASP A 196 5.86 -6.53 -0.85
N VAL A 197 6.78 -6.03 -1.65
CA VAL A 197 7.78 -6.86 -2.33
C VAL A 197 8.97 -7.09 -1.41
N ILE A 198 9.45 -8.32 -1.36
CA ILE A 198 10.73 -8.70 -0.74
C ILE A 198 11.74 -9.10 -1.79
N ALA A 199 12.99 -8.65 -1.61
CA ALA A 199 14.12 -9.05 -2.43
C ALA A 199 14.75 -10.34 -1.91
N ASP A 200 15.29 -11.14 -2.82
CA ASP A 200 16.12 -12.29 -2.45
C ASP A 200 17.47 -11.81 -1.88
N GLU A 201 18.04 -12.58 -0.97
CA GLU A 201 19.32 -12.23 -0.30
C GLU A 201 20.51 -12.21 -1.28
N ASP A 202 20.41 -12.94 -2.38
CA ASP A 202 21.44 -13.07 -3.41
C ASP A 202 21.25 -12.14 -4.61
N MET A 203 20.28 -11.23 -4.55
CA MET A 203 20.05 -10.23 -5.59
C MET A 203 21.31 -9.35 -5.74
N ASP A 204 21.94 -9.40 -6.91
CA ASP A 204 23.13 -8.61 -7.21
C ASP A 204 22.82 -7.11 -7.41
N GLU A 205 23.87 -6.29 -7.38
CA GLU A 205 23.74 -4.83 -7.47
C GLU A 205 23.32 -4.36 -8.87
N GLU A 206 23.67 -5.11 -9.92
CA GLU A 206 23.29 -4.81 -11.30
C GLU A 206 21.78 -5.01 -11.48
N THR A 207 21.25 -6.12 -10.99
CA THR A 207 19.82 -6.40 -10.96
C THR A 207 19.06 -5.36 -10.13
N ARG A 208 19.56 -4.98 -8.95
CA ARG A 208 18.97 -3.89 -8.13
C ARG A 208 18.94 -2.56 -8.90
N ALA A 209 19.97 -2.24 -9.66
CA ALA A 209 20.05 -1.01 -10.43
C ALA A 209 19.12 -1.03 -11.65
N ASP A 210 18.99 -2.16 -12.33
CA ASP A 210 18.11 -2.33 -13.51
C ASP A 210 16.64 -2.31 -13.10
N MET A 211 16.29 -2.99 -12.03
CA MET A 211 14.95 -2.95 -11.44
C MET A 211 14.53 -1.55 -10.97
N ARG A 212 15.49 -0.69 -10.59
CA ARG A 212 15.22 0.74 -10.32
C ARG A 212 14.70 1.51 -11.53
N GLN A 213 15.09 1.12 -12.72
CA GLN A 213 14.62 1.78 -13.94
C GLN A 213 13.19 1.35 -14.34
N TRP A 214 12.79 0.11 -14.00
CA TRP A 214 11.54 -0.48 -14.51
C TRP A 214 10.36 -0.44 -13.54
N THR A 215 10.59 -0.59 -12.23
CA THR A 215 9.48 -0.61 -11.25
C THR A 215 9.92 -0.02 -9.92
N GLY A 216 9.35 1.11 -9.50
CA GLY A 216 9.66 1.74 -8.22
C GLY A 216 9.49 0.82 -6.98
N CYS A 217 8.60 -0.17 -7.05
CA CYS A 217 8.35 -1.09 -5.93
C CYS A 217 9.48 -2.12 -5.73
N ILE A 218 10.16 -2.54 -6.80
CA ILE A 218 11.23 -3.55 -6.73
C ILE A 218 12.57 -2.90 -6.39
N ALA A 219 12.79 -1.67 -6.85
CA ALA A 219 14.02 -0.91 -6.64
C ALA A 219 14.39 -0.68 -5.17
N GLY A 220 13.40 -0.54 -4.34
CA GLY A 220 13.57 -0.31 -2.91
C GLY A 220 13.31 -1.54 -2.06
N ALA A 221 13.07 -2.72 -2.65
CA ALA A 221 12.68 -3.90 -1.90
C ALA A 221 13.75 -4.29 -0.86
N LEU A 222 13.30 -4.43 0.37
CA LEU A 222 14.11 -4.98 1.44
C LEU A 222 14.12 -6.51 1.34
N THR A 223 15.22 -7.13 1.75
CA THR A 223 15.26 -8.57 1.99
C THR A 223 14.40 -8.92 3.21
N ARG A 224 14.08 -10.20 3.36
CA ARG A 224 13.38 -10.70 4.57
C ARG A 224 14.06 -10.25 5.84
N ARG A 225 15.39 -10.42 5.92
CA ARG A 225 16.20 -10.07 7.08
C ARG A 225 16.15 -8.56 7.37
N GLU A 226 16.26 -7.72 6.35
CA GLU A 226 16.18 -6.26 6.49
C GLU A 226 14.80 -5.82 6.98
N PHE A 227 13.71 -6.45 6.52
CA PHE A 227 12.37 -6.21 7.04
C PHE A 227 12.24 -6.58 8.52
N GLU A 228 12.73 -7.77 8.91
CA GLU A 228 12.71 -8.22 10.31
C GLU A 228 13.49 -7.27 11.23
N GLU A 229 14.69 -6.85 10.81
CA GLU A 229 15.52 -5.89 11.53
C GLU A 229 14.84 -4.51 11.65
N ALA A 230 14.26 -4.00 10.56
CA ALA A 230 13.60 -2.69 10.53
C ALA A 230 12.32 -2.65 11.38
N LEU A 231 11.49 -3.71 11.30
CA LEU A 231 10.27 -3.84 12.12
C LEU A 231 10.60 -3.94 13.61
N THR A 232 11.60 -4.78 13.95
CA THR A 232 12.06 -4.92 15.34
C THR A 232 12.67 -3.61 15.86
N GLY A 233 13.47 -2.93 15.02
CA GLY A 233 14.04 -1.62 15.31
C GLY A 233 12.99 -0.53 15.55
N ALA A 234 11.85 -0.60 14.89
CA ALA A 234 10.70 0.28 15.11
C ALA A 234 9.89 -0.07 16.38
N GLY A 235 10.26 -1.14 17.11
CA GLY A 235 9.57 -1.58 18.33
C GLY A 235 8.37 -2.48 18.09
N LEU A 236 8.25 -3.07 16.91
CA LEU A 236 7.27 -4.11 16.60
C LEU A 236 7.85 -5.50 16.92
N ALA A 237 7.00 -6.44 17.26
CA ALA A 237 7.35 -7.82 17.63
C ALA A 237 6.46 -8.81 16.86
N ASP A 238 6.69 -10.11 17.08
CA ASP A 238 5.93 -11.20 16.47
C ASP A 238 5.91 -11.08 14.93
N VAL A 239 7.10 -10.79 14.34
CA VAL A 239 7.23 -10.56 12.89
C VAL A 239 7.02 -11.87 12.15
N GLU A 240 6.07 -11.87 11.22
CA GLU A 240 5.81 -12.96 10.27
C GLU A 240 5.92 -12.42 8.85
N ILE A 241 6.76 -13.04 8.01
CA ILE A 241 6.89 -12.71 6.59
C ILE A 241 6.62 -13.96 5.79
N ARG A 242 5.59 -13.91 4.93
CA ARG A 242 5.18 -15.02 4.07
C ARG A 242 5.12 -14.58 2.63
N GLU A 243 5.99 -15.11 1.79
CA GLU A 243 5.93 -14.92 0.34
C GLU A 243 4.64 -15.54 -0.21
N THR A 244 3.98 -14.83 -1.13
CA THR A 244 2.72 -15.24 -1.77
C THR A 244 2.95 -15.70 -3.21
N HIS A 245 3.65 -14.91 -4.01
CA HIS A 245 3.96 -15.21 -5.40
C HIS A 245 5.22 -14.45 -5.84
N ARG A 246 5.86 -14.96 -6.88
CA ARG A 246 7.01 -14.26 -7.49
C ARG A 246 6.51 -13.12 -8.36
N VAL A 247 7.19 -11.97 -8.24
CA VAL A 247 6.95 -10.79 -9.09
C VAL A 247 8.12 -10.53 -10.03
N HIS A 248 9.29 -11.11 -9.72
CA HIS A 248 10.50 -11.07 -10.53
C HIS A 248 11.38 -12.29 -10.19
N GLU A 249 12.37 -12.60 -11.04
CA GLU A 249 13.34 -13.69 -10.79
C GLU A 249 14.00 -13.58 -9.40
N HIS A 250 14.29 -12.35 -8.94
CA HIS A 250 14.96 -12.06 -7.67
C HIS A 250 14.05 -11.33 -6.65
N ALA A 251 12.73 -11.38 -6.81
CA ALA A 251 11.82 -10.75 -5.87
C ALA A 251 10.46 -11.42 -5.83
N GLY A 252 9.83 -11.45 -4.64
CA GLY A 252 8.50 -11.97 -4.42
C GLY A 252 7.58 -10.99 -3.71
N ALA A 253 6.28 -11.05 -3.99
CA ALA A 253 5.30 -10.39 -3.15
C ALA A 253 5.16 -11.16 -1.84
N ALA A 254 5.01 -10.44 -0.74
CA ALA A 254 4.90 -11.04 0.58
C ALA A 254 3.85 -10.35 1.44
N ILE A 255 3.23 -11.12 2.30
CA ILE A 255 2.46 -10.62 3.43
C ILE A 255 3.42 -10.50 4.61
N ILE A 256 3.44 -9.32 5.21
CA ILE A 256 4.30 -8.97 6.33
C ILE A 256 3.41 -8.54 7.49
N ARG A 257 3.51 -9.24 8.61
CA ARG A 257 2.75 -8.98 9.83
C ARG A 257 3.66 -8.73 10.99
N ALA A 258 3.23 -7.86 11.90
CA ALA A 258 3.88 -7.65 13.19
C ALA A 258 2.87 -7.10 14.20
N ARG A 259 3.25 -7.05 15.48
CA ARG A 259 2.42 -6.50 16.56
C ARG A 259 3.20 -5.46 17.36
N LYS A 260 2.52 -4.41 17.77
CA LYS A 260 3.06 -3.52 18.80
C LYS A 260 2.89 -4.22 20.16
N PRO A 261 3.94 -4.41 20.94
CA PRO A 261 3.84 -5.02 22.25
C PRO A 261 2.79 -4.33 23.14
N GLY A 262 2.01 -5.12 23.87
CA GLY A 262 1.08 -4.62 24.86
C GLY A 262 1.80 -3.91 26.02
N LEU A 263 1.08 -3.07 26.76
CA LEU A 263 1.62 -2.51 28.00
C LEU A 263 1.95 -3.66 28.95
N ARG A 264 3.21 -3.76 29.37
CA ARG A 264 3.55 -4.69 30.45
C ARG A 264 2.79 -4.24 31.70
N THR A 265 1.85 -5.04 32.19
CA THR A 265 1.34 -4.89 33.54
C THR A 265 2.53 -5.09 34.50
N PRO A 266 2.85 -4.12 35.36
CA PRO A 266 3.84 -4.36 36.41
C PRO A 266 3.32 -5.49 37.28
N SER A 267 4.14 -6.54 37.46
CA SER A 267 3.92 -7.65 38.37
C SER A 267 4.08 -7.20 39.82
#